data_a286675e8b02210edd7af1f0e0195955
#
_entry.id   a286675e8b02210edd7af1f0e0195955
#
_cell.length_a   1.000
_cell.length_b   1.000
_cell.length_c   1.000
_cell.angle_alpha   90.00
_cell.angle_beta   90.00
_cell.angle_gamma   90.00
#
_symmetry.space_group_name_H-M   'P 1'
#
loop_
_entity.id
_entity.type
_entity.pdbx_description
1 polymer ?
#
loop_
_entity_poly.entity_id
_entity_poly.type
_entity_poly.pdbx_seq_one_letter_code
_entity_poly.pdbx_strand_id
1 'polypeptide(L)'
;YKAKEKQIPVILVERDRLYVNFVNDHVTAVQTAISSKVPPVGEYEGAQLDEAWVYVAGEEERNLEPIAGLCEITRWHPGGVDVIAKGGGKRTAIARYLEMQGIAPEEAIAFGDGENDMGMLQLAGIGVALGNAEEKVKAIADYVTDDIDKDGLAKALTHFGLI
;
A
#
# COMPACT_ATOMS: atom_id res chain seq x y z
N TYR A 1 20.00 -3.61 -3.50
CA TYR A 1 19.37 -4.92 -3.73
C TYR A 1 19.49 -5.34 -5.19
N LYS A 2 19.90 -6.58 -5.47
CA LYS A 2 20.24 -7.06 -6.83
C LYS A 2 19.01 -7.69 -7.52
N ALA A 3 17.92 -6.96 -7.64
CA ALA A 3 16.67 -7.43 -8.23
C ALA A 3 16.85 -7.92 -9.68
N LYS A 4 17.66 -7.21 -10.46
CA LYS A 4 17.93 -7.57 -11.87
C LYS A 4 18.67 -8.92 -11.99
N GLU A 5 19.66 -9.19 -11.12
CA GLU A 5 20.37 -10.48 -11.09
C GLU A 5 19.46 -11.65 -10.65
N LYS A 6 18.47 -11.38 -9.83
CA LYS A 6 17.48 -12.35 -9.36
C LYS A 6 16.24 -12.44 -10.25
N GLN A 7 16.21 -11.70 -11.33
CA GLN A 7 15.07 -11.59 -12.25
C GLN A 7 13.75 -11.22 -11.55
N ILE A 8 13.83 -10.35 -10.54
CA ILE A 8 12.67 -9.83 -9.82
C ILE A 8 12.27 -8.50 -10.44
N PRO A 9 11.06 -8.37 -10.99
CA PRO A 9 10.56 -7.10 -11.46
C PRO A 9 10.32 -6.15 -10.29
N VAL A 10 10.76 -4.91 -10.45
CA VAL A 10 10.56 -3.86 -9.45
C VAL A 10 10.17 -2.58 -10.17
N ILE A 11 9.04 -2.00 -9.78
CA ILE A 11 8.72 -0.63 -10.11
C ILE A 11 9.37 0.27 -9.06
N LEU A 12 10.11 1.26 -9.52
CA LEU A 12 10.75 2.26 -8.69
C LEU A 12 9.99 3.57 -8.79
N VAL A 13 9.65 4.11 -7.64
CA VAL A 13 8.94 5.37 -7.50
C VAL A 13 9.92 6.41 -6.96
N GLU A 14 10.30 7.33 -7.81
CA GLU A 14 11.04 8.54 -7.48
C GLU A 14 10.06 9.72 -7.46
N ARG A 15 10.50 10.86 -6.99
CA ARG A 15 9.65 12.04 -6.88
C ARG A 15 8.92 12.41 -8.18
N ASP A 16 9.61 12.32 -9.32
CA ASP A 16 9.12 12.76 -10.64
C ASP A 16 9.13 11.64 -11.69
N ARG A 17 9.52 10.42 -11.30
CA ARG A 17 9.67 9.28 -12.21
C ARG A 17 9.07 8.02 -11.60
N LEU A 18 8.38 7.26 -12.43
CA LEU A 18 7.89 5.93 -12.11
C LEU A 18 8.25 5.01 -13.28
N TYR A 19 9.00 3.95 -13.01
CA TYR A 19 9.50 3.04 -14.04
C TYR A 19 9.75 1.64 -13.49
N VAL A 20 9.75 0.66 -14.37
CA VAL A 20 10.04 -0.74 -14.02
C VAL A 20 11.44 -1.14 -14.54
N ASN A 21 12.18 -1.94 -13.78
CA ASN A 21 13.51 -2.41 -14.20
C ASN A 21 13.47 -3.36 -15.40
N PHE A 22 12.41 -4.16 -15.55
CA PHE A 22 12.05 -4.95 -16.74
C PHE A 22 10.61 -5.45 -16.60
N VAL A 23 10.00 -5.83 -17.70
CA VAL A 23 8.63 -6.36 -17.78
C VAL A 23 8.67 -7.86 -18.07
N ASN A 24 7.83 -8.62 -17.36
CA ASN A 24 7.52 -10.02 -17.64
C ASN A 24 6.00 -10.25 -17.53
N ASP A 25 5.57 -11.49 -17.74
CA ASP A 25 4.15 -11.86 -17.68
C ASP A 25 3.54 -11.61 -16.30
N HIS A 26 4.32 -11.76 -15.21
CA HIS A 26 3.87 -11.50 -13.85
C HIS A 26 3.50 -10.02 -13.66
N VAL A 27 4.38 -9.09 -14.06
CA VAL A 27 4.09 -7.64 -14.00
C VAL A 27 2.84 -7.32 -14.81
N THR A 28 2.77 -7.84 -16.03
CA THR A 28 1.63 -7.58 -16.92
C THR A 28 0.32 -8.09 -16.32
N ALA A 29 0.32 -9.29 -15.75
CA ALA A 29 -0.86 -9.88 -15.12
C ALA A 29 -1.32 -9.08 -13.90
N VAL A 30 -0.40 -8.71 -13.00
CA VAL A 30 -0.73 -7.93 -11.80
C VAL A 30 -1.24 -6.55 -12.17
N GLN A 31 -0.55 -5.83 -13.08
CA GLN A 31 -0.99 -4.50 -13.51
C GLN A 31 -2.36 -4.53 -14.19
N THR A 32 -2.64 -5.57 -14.97
CA THR A 32 -3.98 -5.77 -15.57
C THR A 32 -5.04 -6.00 -14.49
N ALA A 33 -4.75 -6.85 -13.50
CA ALA A 33 -5.68 -7.16 -12.42
C ALA A 33 -6.10 -5.92 -11.62
N ILE A 34 -5.18 -4.97 -11.42
CA ILE A 34 -5.46 -3.71 -10.72
C ILE A 34 -5.88 -2.56 -11.66
N SER A 35 -6.18 -2.86 -12.93
CA SER A 35 -6.56 -1.87 -13.94
C SER A 35 -5.54 -0.72 -14.13
N SER A 36 -4.27 -1.01 -13.93
CA SER A 36 -3.16 -0.06 -14.05
C SER A 36 -2.33 -0.33 -15.30
N LYS A 37 -1.66 0.71 -15.81
CA LYS A 37 -0.73 0.58 -16.94
C LYS A 37 0.63 0.10 -16.44
N VAL A 38 1.29 -0.74 -17.24
CA VAL A 38 2.69 -1.07 -17.02
C VAL A 38 3.54 0.19 -17.26
N PRO A 39 4.36 0.61 -16.27
CA PRO A 39 5.24 1.76 -16.44
C PRO A 39 6.32 1.53 -17.50
N PRO A 40 6.95 2.59 -18.03
CA PRO A 40 8.09 2.46 -18.94
C PRO A 40 9.24 1.72 -18.26
N VAL A 41 10.02 0.97 -19.06
CA VAL A 41 11.25 0.37 -18.57
C VAL A 41 12.31 1.45 -18.37
N GLY A 42 13.00 1.40 -17.23
CA GLY A 42 14.05 2.35 -16.89
C GLY A 42 15.13 1.75 -16.01
N GLU A 43 16.18 2.52 -15.77
CA GLU A 43 17.28 2.16 -14.87
C GLU A 43 17.36 3.15 -13.69
N TYR A 44 17.77 2.61 -12.55
CA TYR A 44 18.01 3.41 -11.35
C TYR A 44 19.34 4.15 -11.48
N GLU A 45 19.28 5.45 -11.35
CA GLU A 45 20.43 6.37 -11.52
C GLU A 45 20.90 7.00 -10.20
N GLY A 46 20.45 6.49 -9.06
CA GLY A 46 20.88 6.95 -7.73
C GLY A 46 20.00 8.04 -7.12
N ALA A 47 18.83 8.34 -7.69
CA ALA A 47 17.90 9.28 -7.11
C ALA A 47 17.26 8.74 -5.80
N GLN A 48 16.70 9.62 -5.01
CA GLN A 48 15.92 9.20 -3.84
C GLN A 48 14.70 8.41 -4.28
N LEU A 49 14.53 7.23 -3.70
CA LEU A 49 13.33 6.43 -3.86
C LEU A 49 12.33 6.76 -2.75
N ASP A 50 11.11 7.05 -3.13
CA ASP A 50 10.01 7.21 -2.19
C ASP A 50 9.41 5.84 -1.86
N GLU A 51 9.33 4.93 -2.84
CA GLU A 51 8.76 3.59 -2.72
C GLU A 51 9.32 2.66 -3.80
N ALA A 52 9.23 1.36 -3.57
CA ALA A 52 9.44 0.34 -4.59
C ALA A 52 8.32 -0.71 -4.53
N TRP A 53 7.71 -1.04 -5.68
CA TRP A 53 6.76 -2.13 -5.80
C TRP A 53 7.47 -3.36 -6.32
N VAL A 54 7.60 -4.37 -5.49
CA VAL A 54 8.35 -5.59 -5.82
C VAL A 54 7.37 -6.69 -6.18
N TYR A 55 7.51 -7.23 -7.39
CA TYR A 55 6.65 -8.27 -7.92
C TYR A 55 7.20 -9.64 -7.54
N VAL A 56 6.68 -10.18 -6.45
CA VAL A 56 7.04 -11.49 -5.90
C VAL A 56 5.81 -12.20 -5.35
N ALA A 57 5.79 -13.52 -5.51
CA ALA A 57 4.76 -14.39 -4.98
C ALA A 57 5.35 -15.71 -4.47
N GLY A 58 4.70 -16.32 -3.48
CA GLY A 58 5.07 -17.62 -2.95
C GLY A 58 6.53 -17.70 -2.50
N GLU A 59 7.28 -18.68 -3.01
CA GLU A 59 8.68 -18.91 -2.60
C GLU A 59 9.64 -17.77 -2.99
N GLU A 60 9.28 -16.91 -3.94
CA GLU A 60 10.12 -15.79 -4.34
C GLU A 60 10.24 -14.74 -3.23
N GLU A 61 9.31 -14.70 -2.28
CA GLU A 61 9.32 -13.77 -1.14
C GLU A 61 10.58 -13.88 -0.28
N ARG A 62 11.19 -15.06 -0.21
CA ARG A 62 12.49 -15.24 0.45
C ARG A 62 13.59 -14.31 -0.08
N ASN A 63 13.43 -13.81 -1.31
CA ASN A 63 14.37 -12.85 -1.88
C ASN A 63 14.31 -11.48 -1.18
N LEU A 64 13.27 -11.21 -0.40
CA LEU A 64 13.12 -9.98 0.38
C LEU A 64 13.81 -10.06 1.77
N GLU A 65 14.16 -11.26 2.25
CA GLU A 65 14.81 -11.45 3.56
C GLU A 65 16.02 -10.52 3.79
N PRO A 66 16.91 -10.29 2.79
CA PRO A 66 18.07 -9.41 3.00
C PRO A 66 17.71 -7.94 3.30
N ILE A 67 16.50 -7.51 2.97
CA ILE A 67 16.03 -6.13 3.17
C ILE A 67 14.95 -6.01 4.24
N ALA A 68 14.37 -7.11 4.71
CA ALA A 68 13.25 -7.13 5.66
C ALA A 68 13.54 -6.39 6.99
N GLY A 69 14.81 -6.31 7.42
CA GLY A 69 15.21 -5.55 8.60
C GLY A 69 15.52 -4.07 8.34
N LEU A 70 15.62 -3.66 7.08
CA LEU A 70 16.05 -2.33 6.64
C LEU A 70 14.89 -1.46 6.17
N CYS A 71 13.79 -2.06 5.77
CA CYS A 71 12.61 -1.39 5.25
C CYS A 71 11.34 -1.98 5.86
N GLU A 72 10.22 -1.33 5.62
CA GLU A 72 8.90 -1.92 5.82
C GLU A 72 8.43 -2.54 4.51
N ILE A 73 7.84 -3.73 4.60
CA ILE A 73 7.34 -4.50 3.46
C ILE A 73 5.89 -4.81 3.77
N THR A 74 4.99 -4.34 2.93
CA THR A 74 3.55 -4.59 3.08
C THR A 74 2.98 -5.17 1.79
N ARG A 75 2.10 -6.16 1.92
CA ARG A 75 1.45 -6.78 0.77
C ARG A 75 0.22 -5.96 0.37
N TRP A 76 0.12 -5.67 -0.93
CA TRP A 76 -1.04 -5.00 -1.53
C TRP A 76 -1.73 -5.87 -2.59
N HIS A 77 -1.06 -6.92 -3.09
CA HIS A 77 -1.62 -7.87 -4.06
C HIS A 77 -0.94 -9.24 -3.85
N PRO A 78 -1.61 -10.39 -4.11
CA PRO A 78 -0.97 -11.70 -4.02
C PRO A 78 0.35 -11.83 -4.80
N GLY A 79 0.54 -11.05 -5.86
CA GLY A 79 1.76 -11.00 -6.69
C GLY A 79 2.66 -9.79 -6.44
N GLY A 80 2.42 -8.96 -5.42
CA GLY A 80 3.21 -7.75 -5.20
C GLY A 80 3.24 -7.25 -3.78
N VAL A 81 4.35 -6.62 -3.41
CA VAL A 81 4.56 -5.95 -2.12
C VAL A 81 5.10 -4.54 -2.33
N ASP A 82 4.72 -3.64 -1.43
CA ASP A 82 5.37 -2.34 -1.26
C ASP A 82 6.60 -2.50 -0.39
N VAL A 83 7.66 -1.83 -0.77
CA VAL A 83 8.89 -1.70 0.01
C VAL A 83 9.15 -0.22 0.23
N ILE A 84 9.04 0.22 1.47
CA ILE A 84 9.18 1.61 1.87
C ILE A 84 10.25 1.78 2.95
N ALA A 85 10.71 2.99 3.16
CA ALA A 85 11.66 3.28 4.22
C ALA A 85 11.08 2.88 5.59
N LYS A 86 11.95 2.38 6.48
CA LYS A 86 11.56 2.03 7.85
C LYS A 86 10.98 3.24 8.57
N GLY A 87 9.84 3.04 9.23
CA GLY A 87 9.07 4.12 9.85
C GLY A 87 8.29 4.98 8.86
N GLY A 88 8.20 4.55 7.60
CA GLY A 88 7.34 5.14 6.59
C GLY A 88 5.91 4.61 6.62
N GLY A 89 5.22 4.75 5.49
CA GLY A 89 3.88 4.20 5.27
C GLY A 89 2.73 5.10 5.70
N LYS A 90 1.52 4.63 5.42
CA LYS A 90 0.28 5.42 5.55
C LYS A 90 0.06 5.91 7.00
N ARG A 91 0.31 5.06 8.00
CA ARG A 91 0.20 5.44 9.41
C ARG A 91 1.05 6.66 9.75
N THR A 92 2.35 6.60 9.42
CA THR A 92 3.29 7.67 9.75
C THR A 92 2.97 8.95 8.99
N ALA A 93 2.64 8.82 7.70
CA ALA A 93 2.26 9.97 6.86
C ALA A 93 1.02 10.69 7.40
N ILE A 94 -0.01 9.94 7.78
CA ILE A 94 -1.25 10.50 8.33
C ILE A 94 -1.00 11.10 9.71
N ALA A 95 -0.27 10.41 10.61
CA ALA A 95 0.08 10.96 11.92
C ALA A 95 0.77 12.32 11.80
N ARG A 96 1.76 12.41 10.91
CA ARG A 96 2.48 13.67 10.65
C ARG A 96 1.58 14.75 10.05
N TYR A 97 0.70 14.37 9.13
CA TYR A 97 -0.24 15.33 8.54
C TYR A 97 -1.21 15.88 9.59
N LEU A 98 -1.80 15.05 10.42
CA LEU A 98 -2.69 15.45 11.50
C LEU A 98 -1.98 16.39 12.49
N GLU A 99 -0.74 16.04 12.89
CA GLU A 99 0.09 16.89 13.74
C GLU A 99 0.32 18.28 13.11
N MET A 100 0.68 18.33 11.83
CA MET A 100 0.90 19.59 11.09
C MET A 100 -0.37 20.45 11.00
N GLN A 101 -1.56 19.82 10.99
CA GLN A 101 -2.85 20.51 10.95
C GLN A 101 -3.40 20.83 12.34
N GLY A 102 -2.76 20.36 13.41
CA GLY A 102 -3.26 20.50 14.78
C GLY A 102 -4.54 19.70 15.03
N ILE A 103 -4.75 18.59 14.31
CA ILE A 103 -5.90 17.70 14.43
C ILE A 103 -5.48 16.51 15.28
N ALA A 104 -6.27 16.18 16.32
CA ALA A 104 -6.03 14.98 17.10
C ALA A 104 -6.42 13.73 16.29
N PRO A 105 -5.69 12.61 16.41
CA PRO A 105 -6.06 11.38 15.71
C PRO A 105 -7.49 10.92 15.97
N GLU A 106 -8.01 11.18 17.15
CA GLU A 106 -9.38 10.88 17.59
C GLU A 106 -10.45 11.66 16.81
N GLU A 107 -10.08 12.75 16.15
CA GLU A 107 -10.95 13.56 15.30
C GLU A 107 -10.95 13.11 13.83
N ALA A 108 -10.15 12.08 13.49
CA ALA A 108 -10.00 11.56 12.15
C ALA A 108 -10.83 10.28 11.96
N ILE A 109 -11.36 10.10 10.75
CA ILE A 109 -11.91 8.84 10.27
C ILE A 109 -11.04 8.34 9.12
N ALA A 110 -10.66 7.07 9.14
CA ALA A 110 -9.86 6.43 8.10
C ALA A 110 -10.61 5.28 7.43
N PHE A 111 -10.43 5.12 6.14
CA PHE A 111 -11.02 4.06 5.33
C PHE A 111 -9.92 3.24 4.66
N GLY A 112 -10.06 1.91 4.64
CA GLY A 112 -9.07 1.05 4.03
C GLY A 112 -9.58 -0.35 3.74
N ASP A 113 -8.83 -1.10 2.92
CA ASP A 113 -9.15 -2.47 2.55
C ASP A 113 -7.91 -3.39 2.50
N GLY A 114 -6.72 -2.83 2.44
CA GLY A 114 -5.46 -3.55 2.35
C GLY A 114 -4.67 -3.64 3.67
N GLU A 115 -3.71 -4.55 3.70
CA GLU A 115 -2.80 -4.70 4.84
C GLU A 115 -2.03 -3.40 5.14
N ASN A 116 -1.63 -2.66 4.11
CA ASN A 116 -0.94 -1.38 4.23
C ASN A 116 -1.81 -0.27 4.84
N ASP A 117 -3.13 -0.48 4.97
CA ASP A 117 -4.06 0.45 5.61
C ASP A 117 -4.23 0.21 7.11
N MET A 118 -3.91 -1.00 7.60
CA MET A 118 -4.17 -1.38 8.99
C MET A 118 -3.62 -0.37 10.00
N GLY A 119 -2.40 0.13 9.76
CA GLY A 119 -1.78 1.10 10.65
C GLY A 119 -2.50 2.44 10.72
N MET A 120 -3.09 2.92 9.62
CA MET A 120 -3.87 4.16 9.63
C MET A 120 -5.28 3.95 10.22
N LEU A 121 -5.91 2.79 9.98
CA LEU A 121 -7.19 2.45 10.60
C LEU A 121 -7.09 2.44 12.13
N GLN A 122 -6.00 1.87 12.66
CA GLN A 122 -5.74 1.85 14.11
C GLN A 122 -5.30 3.18 14.70
N LEU A 123 -4.84 4.12 13.89
CA LEU A 123 -4.42 5.45 14.32
C LEU A 123 -5.61 6.38 14.48
N ALA A 124 -6.54 6.35 13.53
CA ALA A 124 -7.70 7.23 13.50
C ALA A 124 -8.66 6.95 14.67
N GLY A 125 -9.43 7.96 15.07
CA GLY A 125 -10.49 7.81 16.07
C GLY A 125 -11.59 6.85 15.62
N ILE A 126 -11.80 6.71 14.30
CA ILE A 126 -12.67 5.72 13.68
C ILE A 126 -11.96 5.11 12.49
N GLY A 127 -11.63 3.83 12.57
CA GLY A 127 -11.10 3.03 11.46
C GLY A 127 -12.21 2.22 10.79
N VAL A 128 -12.43 2.43 9.50
CA VAL A 128 -13.48 1.77 8.71
C VAL A 128 -12.87 0.85 7.68
N ALA A 129 -13.16 -0.43 7.75
CA ALA A 129 -12.81 -1.38 6.71
C ALA A 129 -13.92 -1.46 5.65
N LEU A 130 -13.53 -1.45 4.36
CA LEU A 130 -14.45 -1.70 3.27
C LEU A 130 -14.87 -3.18 3.23
N GLY A 131 -16.05 -3.49 2.71
CA GLY A 131 -16.59 -4.85 2.67
C GLY A 131 -15.74 -5.83 1.86
N ASN A 132 -15.02 -5.33 0.85
CA ASN A 132 -14.04 -6.09 0.05
C ASN A 132 -12.68 -6.28 0.73
N ALA A 133 -12.46 -5.73 1.94
CA ALA A 133 -11.21 -5.86 2.68
C ALA A 133 -10.92 -7.32 3.08
N GLU A 134 -9.64 -7.62 3.28
CA GLU A 134 -9.23 -8.89 3.85
C GLU A 134 -9.74 -9.04 5.30
N GLU A 135 -10.00 -10.27 5.74
CA GLU A 135 -10.55 -10.55 7.09
C GLU A 135 -9.67 -9.99 8.22
N LYS A 136 -8.33 -9.99 8.06
CA LYS A 136 -7.41 -9.39 9.03
C LYS A 136 -7.56 -7.88 9.16
N VAL A 137 -7.94 -7.19 8.07
CA VAL A 137 -8.21 -5.74 8.06
C VAL A 137 -9.55 -5.46 8.72
N LYS A 138 -10.58 -6.23 8.39
CA LYS A 138 -11.90 -6.14 9.04
C LYS A 138 -11.82 -6.37 10.54
N ALA A 139 -10.98 -7.32 10.96
CA ALA A 139 -10.83 -7.69 12.38
C ALA A 139 -10.27 -6.59 13.28
N ILE A 140 -9.57 -5.59 12.71
CA ILE A 140 -8.96 -4.49 13.48
C ILE A 140 -9.70 -3.16 13.31
N ALA A 141 -10.71 -3.11 12.44
CA ALA A 141 -11.49 -1.91 12.19
C ALA A 141 -12.60 -1.74 13.25
N ASP A 142 -12.96 -0.51 13.54
CA ASP A 142 -14.08 -0.18 14.44
C ASP A 142 -15.42 -0.43 13.75
N TYR A 143 -15.48 -0.30 12.42
CA TYR A 143 -16.68 -0.51 11.62
C TYR A 143 -16.32 -1.16 10.28
N VAL A 144 -17.16 -2.10 9.82
CA VAL A 144 -17.06 -2.69 8.50
C VAL A 144 -18.27 -2.24 7.70
N THR A 145 -18.02 -1.55 6.60
CA THR A 145 -19.07 -1.08 5.69
C THR A 145 -19.26 -2.06 4.51
N ASP A 146 -20.07 -1.70 3.53
CA ASP A 146 -20.22 -2.47 2.29
C ASP A 146 -18.98 -2.37 1.40
N ASP A 147 -18.95 -3.22 0.36
CA ASP A 147 -17.90 -3.21 -0.66
C ASP A 147 -17.80 -1.82 -1.33
N ILE A 148 -16.61 -1.49 -1.82
CA ILE A 148 -16.39 -0.22 -2.55
C ILE A 148 -17.34 -0.10 -3.75
N ASP A 149 -17.60 -1.20 -4.47
CA ASP A 149 -18.52 -1.25 -5.62
C ASP A 149 -20.01 -1.18 -5.24
N LYS A 150 -20.32 -1.17 -3.95
CA LYS A 150 -21.66 -1.05 -3.38
C LYS A 150 -21.85 0.23 -2.57
N ASP A 151 -21.14 1.26 -2.94
CA ASP A 151 -21.16 2.57 -2.24
C ASP A 151 -20.73 2.49 -0.77
N GLY A 152 -19.84 1.55 -0.40
CA GLY A 152 -19.41 1.33 0.98
C GLY A 152 -18.90 2.60 1.67
N LEU A 153 -18.09 3.39 0.97
CA LEU A 153 -17.58 4.67 1.50
C LEU A 153 -18.73 5.64 1.85
N ALA A 154 -19.65 5.87 0.90
CA ALA A 154 -20.79 6.79 1.11
C ALA A 154 -21.72 6.32 2.25
N LYS A 155 -21.96 5.00 2.34
CA LYS A 155 -22.77 4.41 3.41
C LYS A 155 -22.13 4.59 4.78
N ALA A 156 -20.82 4.42 4.89
CA ALA A 156 -20.12 4.67 6.15
C ALA A 156 -20.15 6.15 6.55
N LEU A 157 -19.93 7.07 5.60
CA LEU A 157 -20.05 8.51 5.86
C LEU A 157 -21.47 8.88 6.34
N THR A 158 -22.50 8.29 5.72
CA THR A 158 -23.90 8.46 6.17
C THR A 158 -24.11 7.86 7.56
N HIS A 159 -23.57 6.66 7.82
CA HIS A 159 -23.68 6.00 9.14
C HIS A 159 -23.12 6.86 10.27
N PHE A 160 -22.03 7.55 10.04
CA PHE A 160 -21.40 8.45 11.00
C PHE A 160 -21.93 9.90 10.95
N GLY A 161 -22.93 10.18 10.11
CA GLY A 161 -23.58 11.50 10.03
C GLY A 161 -22.70 12.59 9.43
N LEU A 162 -21.76 12.21 8.55
CA LEU A 162 -20.83 13.13 7.88
C LEU A 162 -21.39 13.64 6.54
N ILE A 163 -22.37 12.93 5.97
CA ILE A 163 -23.18 13.30 4.80
C ILE A 163 -24.63 12.88 4.99
#